data_90e21c0f25990c7c72ce2e142eb40a89
#
_entry.id   90e21c0f25990c7c72ce2e142eb40a89
#
_cell.length_a   1.000
_cell.length_b   1.000
_cell.length_c   1.000
_cell.angle_alpha   90.00
_cell.angle_beta   90.00
_cell.angle_gamma   90.00
#
_symmetry.space_group_name_H-M   'P 1'
#
loop_
_entity.id
_entity.type
_entity.pdbx_description
1 polymer ?
#
loop_
_entity_poly.entity_id
_entity_poly.type
_entity_poly.pdbx_seq_one_letter_code
_entity_poly.pdbx_strand_id
1 'polypeptide(L)'
;MLAVVMARRSDLNFSLCRLVAVAVDTDRIMKVGLELAGWKKMPADSAVHIKGKNISKVLIGIDIGTAELMLAKQLECDAVIAHHPIGATAVNFYKVFDRHIDYMVEHGVPKKIAREAVEKLKERIETRNHANIYSDVVGAAKALCMPLVNIHQPCDEYMRQVILRAIKAGRTEYVSDIVKSISKIPEFRHAATKVQVSFGNQNNKAGHWTLVVAAGTNGGFNIAKAYFQHGVSTVIYLHIDYGELIKMREEKLEGNLVVMGHLGGDSIGLNGLADRLENLGIETVRVGILPNR
;
A
#
# COMPACT_ATOMS: atom_id res chain seq x y z
N MET A 1 51.03 -7.51 -58.59
CA MET A 1 49.56 -7.64 -58.91
C MET A 1 48.86 -8.10 -57.66
N LEU A 2 48.26 -7.14 -56.95
CA LEU A 2 47.44 -7.42 -55.76
C LEU A 2 45.98 -7.60 -56.19
N ALA A 3 45.38 -8.73 -55.87
CA ALA A 3 43.94 -8.97 -56.03
C ALA A 3 43.24 -8.58 -54.72
N VAL A 4 42.40 -7.54 -54.81
CA VAL A 4 41.51 -7.09 -53.71
C VAL A 4 40.26 -7.93 -53.79
N VAL A 5 40.02 -8.76 -52.78
CA VAL A 5 38.73 -9.46 -52.58
C VAL A 5 37.78 -8.54 -51.82
N MET A 6 36.76 -8.04 -52.51
CA MET A 6 35.65 -7.35 -51.88
C MET A 6 34.71 -8.38 -51.25
N ALA A 7 34.61 -8.39 -49.92
CA ALA A 7 33.60 -9.10 -49.19
C ALA A 7 32.29 -8.26 -49.22
N ARG A 8 31.24 -8.81 -49.78
CA ARG A 8 29.88 -8.24 -49.76
C ARG A 8 29.36 -8.29 -48.31
N ARG A 9 29.00 -7.12 -47.75
CA ARG A 9 28.15 -7.02 -46.55
C ARG A 9 26.74 -7.48 -46.92
N SER A 10 26.33 -8.62 -46.39
CA SER A 10 24.96 -9.05 -46.39
C SER A 10 24.18 -8.20 -45.39
N ASP A 11 23.21 -7.46 -45.88
CA ASP A 11 22.26 -6.67 -45.12
C ASP A 11 21.41 -7.57 -44.22
N LEU A 12 21.79 -7.68 -42.96
CA LEU A 12 20.90 -8.18 -41.92
C LEU A 12 19.95 -7.04 -41.55
N ASN A 13 18.82 -6.98 -42.25
CA ASN A 13 17.64 -6.21 -41.83
C ASN A 13 17.12 -6.79 -40.53
N PHE A 14 17.63 -6.34 -39.37
CA PHE A 14 16.90 -6.42 -38.12
C PHE A 14 15.74 -5.44 -38.19
N SER A 15 14.59 -5.93 -38.62
CA SER A 15 13.31 -5.29 -38.41
C SER A 15 13.13 -5.19 -36.89
N LEU A 16 13.53 -4.04 -36.28
CA LEU A 16 13.10 -3.65 -34.98
C LEU A 16 11.57 -3.53 -35.04
N CYS A 17 10.91 -4.59 -34.61
CA CYS A 17 9.49 -4.51 -34.25
C CYS A 17 9.43 -3.50 -33.10
N ARG A 18 9.28 -2.20 -33.41
CA ARG A 18 8.86 -1.20 -32.43
C ARG A 18 7.52 -1.71 -31.91
N LEU A 19 7.52 -2.33 -30.71
CA LEU A 19 6.33 -2.43 -29.91
C LEU A 19 5.74 -1.01 -29.90
N VAL A 20 4.58 -0.85 -30.52
CA VAL A 20 3.80 0.38 -30.42
C VAL A 20 3.53 0.54 -28.93
N ALA A 21 4.30 1.41 -28.28
CA ALA A 21 4.09 1.73 -26.89
C ALA A 21 2.66 2.24 -26.78
N VAL A 22 1.80 1.48 -26.12
CA VAL A 22 0.42 1.91 -25.85
C VAL A 22 0.56 3.18 -25.03
N ALA A 23 0.07 4.30 -25.57
CA ALA A 23 0.12 5.58 -24.89
C ALA A 23 -0.62 5.44 -23.55
N VAL A 24 0.13 5.47 -22.45
CA VAL A 24 -0.44 5.34 -21.10
C VAL A 24 -0.87 6.72 -20.62
N ASP A 25 -2.04 6.78 -20.02
CA ASP A 25 -2.57 7.96 -19.35
C ASP A 25 -2.79 7.68 -17.85
N THR A 26 -3.13 8.71 -17.10
CA THR A 26 -3.40 8.59 -15.66
C THR A 26 -4.58 7.68 -15.34
N ASP A 27 -5.58 7.58 -16.22
CA ASP A 27 -6.72 6.69 -16.01
C ASP A 27 -6.28 5.22 -16.18
N ARG A 28 -5.35 4.93 -17.12
CA ARG A 28 -4.73 3.59 -17.24
C ARG A 28 -3.85 3.23 -16.04
N ILE A 29 -3.09 4.19 -15.51
CA ILE A 29 -2.29 3.99 -14.27
C ILE A 29 -3.21 3.60 -13.11
N MET A 30 -4.31 4.34 -12.90
CA MET A 30 -5.31 4.00 -11.88
C MET A 30 -5.88 2.60 -12.10
N LYS A 31 -6.20 2.25 -13.34
CA LYS A 31 -6.72 0.93 -13.69
C LYS A 31 -5.72 -0.19 -13.36
N VAL A 32 -4.42 0.02 -13.58
CA VAL A 32 -3.36 -0.92 -13.19
C VAL A 32 -3.37 -1.15 -11.67
N GLY A 33 -3.50 -0.09 -10.88
CA GLY A 33 -3.63 -0.21 -9.43
C GLY A 33 -4.87 -1.01 -9.01
N LEU A 34 -6.01 -0.78 -9.64
CA LEU A 34 -7.23 -1.55 -9.37
C LEU A 34 -7.09 -3.02 -9.78
N GLU A 35 -6.51 -3.30 -10.94
CA GLU A 35 -6.22 -4.66 -11.42
C GLU A 35 -5.27 -5.41 -10.47
N LEU A 36 -4.29 -4.71 -9.87
CA LEU A 36 -3.37 -5.27 -8.90
C LEU A 36 -4.10 -5.83 -7.65
N ALA A 37 -5.13 -5.13 -7.20
CA ALA A 37 -6.00 -5.53 -6.10
C ALA A 37 -7.11 -6.53 -6.49
N GLY A 38 -7.32 -6.75 -7.78
CA GLY A 38 -8.48 -7.50 -8.28
C GLY A 38 -9.79 -6.71 -8.19
N TRP A 39 -9.74 -5.38 -8.17
CA TRP A 39 -10.90 -4.51 -8.00
C TRP A 39 -11.36 -3.87 -9.30
N LYS A 40 -12.67 -3.55 -9.36
CA LYS A 40 -13.30 -2.85 -10.48
C LYS A 40 -13.70 -1.40 -10.14
N LYS A 41 -13.85 -1.09 -8.86
CA LYS A 41 -14.29 0.23 -8.39
C LYS A 41 -13.16 0.91 -7.63
N MET A 42 -12.98 2.19 -7.90
CA MET A 42 -12.03 3.05 -7.19
C MET A 42 -12.56 3.33 -5.79
N PRO A 43 -11.75 3.12 -4.73
CA PRO A 43 -12.12 3.47 -3.37
C PRO A 43 -12.06 4.99 -3.14
N ALA A 44 -12.66 5.44 -2.04
CA ALA A 44 -12.76 6.88 -1.73
C ALA A 44 -11.43 7.56 -1.39
N ASP A 45 -10.39 6.78 -1.13
CA ASP A 45 -9.03 7.21 -0.77
C ASP A 45 -8.04 7.19 -1.93
N SER A 46 -8.52 6.98 -3.15
CA SER A 46 -7.69 6.97 -4.36
C SER A 46 -8.33 7.85 -5.44
N ALA A 47 -7.52 8.58 -6.20
CA ALA A 47 -8.02 9.47 -7.26
C ALA A 47 -6.96 9.80 -8.31
N VAL A 48 -7.45 10.18 -9.49
CA VAL A 48 -6.69 10.96 -10.48
C VAL A 48 -6.96 12.44 -10.20
N HIS A 49 -6.01 13.14 -9.59
CA HIS A 49 -6.14 14.56 -9.23
C HIS A 49 -5.91 15.49 -10.41
N ILE A 50 -4.92 15.16 -11.23
CA ILE A 50 -4.59 15.91 -12.45
C ILE A 50 -4.34 14.90 -13.56
N LYS A 51 -5.12 15.03 -14.64
CA LYS A 51 -5.02 14.13 -15.79
C LYS A 51 -3.75 14.39 -16.60
N GLY A 52 -3.14 13.32 -17.10
CA GLY A 52 -2.03 13.31 -18.02
C GLY A 52 -2.15 12.27 -19.11
N LYS A 53 -1.44 12.45 -20.20
CA LYS A 53 -1.39 11.55 -21.36
C LYS A 53 0.05 11.34 -21.81
N ASN A 54 0.29 10.28 -22.59
CA ASN A 54 1.60 9.93 -23.14
C ASN A 54 2.66 9.77 -22.05
N ILE A 55 2.29 9.14 -20.94
CA ILE A 55 3.17 8.92 -19.79
C ILE A 55 4.11 7.78 -20.10
N SER A 56 5.41 8.05 -20.02
CA SER A 56 6.51 7.09 -20.22
C SER A 56 7.40 6.97 -18.99
N LYS A 57 7.38 7.97 -18.09
CA LYS A 57 8.19 8.00 -16.88
C LYS A 57 7.40 8.58 -15.72
N VAL A 58 7.43 7.90 -14.57
CA VAL A 58 6.71 8.33 -13.36
C VAL A 58 7.62 8.34 -12.14
N LEU A 59 7.39 9.29 -11.23
CA LEU A 59 7.89 9.22 -9.87
C LEU A 59 6.83 8.58 -8.97
N ILE A 60 7.21 7.59 -8.18
CA ILE A 60 6.33 6.88 -7.25
C ILE A 60 6.88 7.05 -5.82
N GLY A 61 6.03 7.45 -4.89
CA GLY A 61 6.40 7.58 -3.48
C GLY A 61 5.24 7.34 -2.53
N ILE A 62 5.55 7.09 -1.26
CA ILE A 62 4.54 6.88 -0.21
C ILE A 62 3.91 8.23 0.13
N ASP A 63 4.70 9.14 0.66
CA ASP A 63 4.31 10.51 0.94
C ASP A 63 4.81 11.41 -0.18
N ILE A 64 3.88 12.08 -0.86
CA ILE A 64 4.20 13.06 -1.89
C ILE A 64 3.86 14.45 -1.38
N GLY A 65 4.86 15.31 -1.37
CA GLY A 65 4.75 16.73 -1.09
C GLY A 65 5.23 17.58 -2.28
N THR A 66 5.36 18.88 -2.05
CA THR A 66 5.86 19.81 -3.06
C THR A 66 7.32 19.49 -3.46
N ALA A 67 8.13 18.97 -2.53
CA ALA A 67 9.51 18.60 -2.81
C ALA A 67 9.59 17.45 -3.83
N GLU A 68 8.78 16.40 -3.66
CA GLU A 68 8.73 15.26 -4.58
C GLU A 68 8.17 15.66 -5.95
N LEU A 69 7.21 16.60 -6.00
CA LEU A 69 6.72 17.17 -7.27
C LEU A 69 7.83 17.95 -7.99
N MET A 70 8.63 18.73 -7.28
CA MET A 70 9.79 19.44 -7.85
C MET A 70 10.86 18.46 -8.31
N LEU A 71 11.16 17.42 -7.53
CA LEU A 71 12.10 16.37 -7.91
C LEU A 71 11.63 15.65 -9.18
N ALA A 72 10.35 15.32 -9.28
CA ALA A 72 9.77 14.68 -10.47
C ALA A 72 9.95 15.58 -11.71
N LYS A 73 9.76 16.89 -11.57
CA LYS A 73 9.98 17.86 -12.64
C LYS A 73 11.43 17.91 -13.07
N GLN A 74 12.36 17.93 -12.11
CA GLN A 74 13.81 17.94 -12.37
C GLN A 74 14.30 16.65 -13.04
N LEU A 75 13.68 15.51 -12.70
CA LEU A 75 13.99 14.20 -13.27
C LEU A 75 13.22 13.91 -14.57
N GLU A 76 12.51 14.92 -15.11
CA GLU A 76 11.71 14.83 -16.34
C GLU A 76 10.67 13.69 -16.29
N CYS A 77 10.03 13.50 -15.13
CA CYS A 77 8.90 12.58 -15.01
C CYS A 77 7.63 13.22 -15.60
N ASP A 78 6.85 12.40 -16.31
CA ASP A 78 5.58 12.80 -16.94
C ASP A 78 4.42 12.84 -15.95
N ALA A 79 4.52 12.11 -14.82
CA ALA A 79 3.50 12.07 -13.79
C ALA A 79 4.09 11.67 -12.44
N VAL A 80 3.33 11.94 -11.36
CA VAL A 80 3.64 11.52 -10.00
C VAL A 80 2.53 10.63 -9.45
N ILE A 81 2.91 9.55 -8.76
CA ILE A 81 2.01 8.61 -8.09
C ILE A 81 2.29 8.66 -6.60
N ALA A 82 1.32 9.12 -5.82
CA ALA A 82 1.33 9.06 -4.37
C ALA A 82 0.65 7.78 -3.88
N HIS A 83 1.14 7.20 -2.79
CA HIS A 83 0.41 6.15 -2.08
C HIS A 83 -0.59 6.77 -1.12
N HIS A 84 -0.14 7.49 -0.13
CA HIS A 84 -1.03 8.08 0.86
C HIS A 84 -2.04 9.06 0.24
N PRO A 85 -3.27 9.11 0.78
CA PRO A 85 -4.31 10.01 0.28
C PRO A 85 -3.89 11.48 0.39
N ILE A 86 -4.08 12.22 -0.69
CA ILE A 86 -3.82 13.67 -0.80
C ILE A 86 -5.07 14.39 -1.31
N GLY A 87 -5.12 15.70 -1.14
CA GLY A 87 -6.28 16.47 -1.59
C GLY A 87 -7.58 15.98 -0.95
N ALA A 88 -8.65 15.96 -1.72
CA ALA A 88 -9.97 15.54 -1.25
C ALA A 88 -10.03 14.07 -0.79
N THR A 89 -9.14 13.20 -1.27
CA THR A 89 -9.09 11.80 -0.84
C THR A 89 -8.61 11.66 0.61
N ALA A 90 -7.73 12.55 1.07
CA ALA A 90 -7.32 12.61 2.48
C ALA A 90 -8.51 12.96 3.40
N VAL A 91 -9.35 13.92 3.00
CA VAL A 91 -10.56 14.29 3.77
C VAL A 91 -11.58 13.16 3.80
N ASN A 92 -11.78 12.48 2.67
CA ASN A 92 -12.74 11.39 2.51
C ASN A 92 -12.23 10.03 2.99
N PHE A 93 -11.02 9.96 3.52
CA PHE A 93 -10.36 8.72 3.89
C PHE A 93 -11.17 7.87 4.89
N TYR A 94 -11.87 8.49 5.84
CA TYR A 94 -12.71 7.78 6.81
C TYR A 94 -13.75 6.86 6.17
N LYS A 95 -14.20 7.14 4.94
CA LYS A 95 -15.25 6.36 4.25
C LYS A 95 -14.81 4.94 3.90
N VAL A 96 -13.51 4.69 3.79
CA VAL A 96 -13.00 3.34 3.46
C VAL A 96 -13.01 2.39 4.65
N PHE A 97 -13.18 2.89 5.87
CA PHE A 97 -13.15 2.09 7.10
C PHE A 97 -14.32 1.11 7.23
N ASP A 98 -15.42 1.30 6.49
CA ASP A 98 -16.53 0.35 6.48
C ASP A 98 -16.12 -1.07 6.09
N ARG A 99 -15.00 -1.23 5.37
CA ARG A 99 -14.41 -2.55 5.05
C ARG A 99 -13.98 -3.34 6.28
N HIS A 100 -13.64 -2.68 7.39
CA HIS A 100 -13.39 -3.39 8.65
C HIS A 100 -14.61 -4.20 9.10
N ILE A 101 -15.82 -3.69 8.87
CA ILE A 101 -17.06 -4.37 9.28
C ILE A 101 -17.13 -5.74 8.59
N ASP A 102 -16.88 -5.80 7.29
CA ASP A 102 -16.95 -7.05 6.53
C ASP A 102 -15.88 -8.04 7.02
N TYR A 103 -14.63 -7.59 7.20
CA TYR A 103 -13.56 -8.44 7.74
C TYR A 103 -13.84 -8.92 9.17
N MET A 104 -14.39 -8.06 10.02
CA MET A 104 -14.75 -8.47 11.39
C MET A 104 -15.85 -9.53 11.38
N VAL A 105 -16.86 -9.38 10.52
CA VAL A 105 -17.95 -10.37 10.38
C VAL A 105 -17.42 -11.69 9.84
N GLU A 106 -16.52 -11.69 8.86
CA GLU A 106 -15.85 -12.89 8.33
C GLU A 106 -15.10 -13.68 9.43
N HIS A 107 -14.63 -12.98 10.47
CA HIS A 107 -13.94 -13.60 11.62
C HIS A 107 -14.83 -13.82 12.84
N GLY A 108 -16.16 -13.76 12.68
CA GLY A 108 -17.11 -14.13 13.72
C GLY A 108 -17.57 -12.99 14.64
N VAL A 109 -17.15 -11.76 14.41
CA VAL A 109 -17.64 -10.61 15.18
C VAL A 109 -19.07 -10.26 14.74
N PRO A 110 -20.04 -10.15 15.67
CA PRO A 110 -21.40 -9.76 15.31
C PRO A 110 -21.41 -8.39 14.61
N LYS A 111 -22.19 -8.27 13.53
CA LYS A 111 -22.23 -7.05 12.67
C LYS A 111 -22.50 -5.77 13.46
N LYS A 112 -23.34 -5.83 14.50
CA LYS A 112 -23.63 -4.69 15.38
C LYS A 112 -22.36 -4.23 16.11
N ILE A 113 -21.65 -5.15 16.74
CA ILE A 113 -20.39 -4.88 17.47
C ILE A 113 -19.32 -4.36 16.50
N ALA A 114 -19.18 -4.96 15.32
CA ALA A 114 -18.26 -4.50 14.29
C ALA A 114 -18.54 -3.03 13.90
N ARG A 115 -19.80 -2.68 13.65
CA ARG A 115 -20.20 -1.29 13.36
C ARG A 115 -19.86 -0.33 14.48
N GLU A 116 -20.19 -0.66 15.73
CA GLU A 116 -19.89 0.19 16.89
C GLU A 116 -18.39 0.42 17.08
N ALA A 117 -17.57 -0.60 16.86
CA ALA A 117 -16.10 -0.48 16.93
C ALA A 117 -15.54 0.40 15.81
N VAL A 118 -16.05 0.25 14.59
CA VAL A 118 -15.61 0.99 13.41
C VAL A 118 -16.07 2.44 13.45
N GLU A 119 -17.27 2.73 13.93
CA GLU A 119 -17.81 4.10 13.97
C GLU A 119 -16.95 5.02 14.83
N LYS A 120 -16.47 4.55 15.99
CA LYS A 120 -15.53 5.32 16.83
C LYS A 120 -14.22 5.66 16.13
N LEU A 121 -13.74 4.74 15.30
CA LEU A 121 -12.55 4.97 14.50
C LEU A 121 -12.81 5.98 13.37
N LYS A 122 -13.94 5.85 12.68
CA LYS A 122 -14.36 6.78 11.61
C LYS A 122 -14.51 8.19 12.12
N GLU A 123 -15.24 8.39 13.22
CA GLU A 123 -15.44 9.70 13.85
C GLU A 123 -14.10 10.37 14.20
N ARG A 124 -13.17 9.63 14.79
CA ARG A 124 -11.84 10.13 15.12
C ARG A 124 -11.06 10.58 13.88
N ILE A 125 -11.09 9.78 12.81
CA ILE A 125 -10.36 10.08 11.57
C ILE A 125 -11.03 11.21 10.81
N GLU A 126 -12.37 11.24 10.73
CA GLU A 126 -13.12 12.31 10.10
C GLU A 126 -12.85 13.66 10.79
N THR A 127 -12.97 13.70 12.13
CA THR A 127 -12.70 14.92 12.91
C THR A 127 -11.27 15.42 12.71
N ARG A 128 -10.29 14.51 12.75
CA ARG A 128 -8.88 14.86 12.51
C ARG A 128 -8.68 15.43 11.10
N ASN A 129 -9.23 14.77 10.10
CA ASN A 129 -9.01 15.14 8.70
C ASN A 129 -9.80 16.39 8.30
N HIS A 130 -10.90 16.71 8.99
CA HIS A 130 -11.61 17.97 8.80
C HIS A 130 -10.73 19.21 9.10
N ALA A 131 -9.77 19.08 10.01
CA ALA A 131 -8.84 20.15 10.36
C ALA A 131 -7.65 20.29 9.39
N ASN A 132 -7.48 19.37 8.43
CA ASN A 132 -6.32 19.36 7.55
C ASN A 132 -6.41 20.43 6.45
N ILE A 133 -5.27 21.07 6.15
CA ILE A 133 -5.09 21.85 4.92
C ILE A 133 -4.72 20.83 3.81
N TYR A 134 -5.68 20.49 2.99
CA TYR A 134 -5.55 19.37 2.03
C TYR A 134 -5.29 19.78 0.59
N SER A 135 -5.28 21.09 0.27
CA SER A 135 -5.21 21.57 -1.11
C SER A 135 -3.80 21.89 -1.61
N ASP A 136 -2.81 21.91 -0.73
CA ASP A 136 -1.43 22.36 -0.97
C ASP A 136 -0.71 21.54 -2.06
N VAL A 137 -0.67 20.21 -1.90
CA VAL A 137 0.03 19.32 -2.84
C VAL A 137 -0.64 19.32 -4.22
N VAL A 138 -1.98 19.25 -4.25
CA VAL A 138 -2.73 19.31 -5.51
C VAL A 138 -2.59 20.68 -6.16
N GLY A 139 -2.55 21.77 -5.37
CA GLY A 139 -2.29 23.13 -5.83
C GLY A 139 -0.90 23.28 -6.44
N ALA A 140 0.13 22.76 -5.77
CA ALA A 140 1.50 22.76 -6.29
C ALA A 140 1.62 21.95 -7.59
N ALA A 141 1.01 20.77 -7.67
CA ALA A 141 1.00 19.98 -8.89
C ALA A 141 0.31 20.67 -10.06
N LYS A 142 -0.80 21.40 -9.80
CA LYS A 142 -1.46 22.25 -10.82
C LYS A 142 -0.54 23.36 -11.32
N ALA A 143 0.14 24.09 -10.42
CA ALA A 143 1.06 25.14 -10.77
C ALA A 143 2.25 24.64 -11.60
N LEU A 144 2.71 23.41 -11.36
CA LEU A 144 3.78 22.73 -12.09
C LEU A 144 3.31 22.06 -13.39
N CYS A 145 2.01 22.05 -13.67
CA CYS A 145 1.41 21.26 -14.76
C CYS A 145 1.83 19.78 -14.67
N MET A 146 1.92 19.22 -13.44
CA MET A 146 2.34 17.85 -13.18
C MET A 146 1.12 16.93 -13.00
N PRO A 147 0.89 15.96 -13.89
CA PRO A 147 -0.12 14.93 -13.70
C PRO A 147 0.08 14.20 -12.37
N LEU A 148 -1.01 14.00 -11.62
CA LEU A 148 -0.95 13.52 -10.24
C LEU A 148 -2.06 12.51 -9.96
N VAL A 149 -1.65 11.33 -9.49
CA VAL A 149 -2.54 10.23 -9.11
C VAL A 149 -2.21 9.82 -7.68
N ASN A 150 -3.21 9.48 -6.87
CA ASN A 150 -2.94 8.71 -5.66
C ASN A 150 -3.66 7.36 -5.69
N ILE A 151 -2.95 6.28 -5.26
CA ILE A 151 -3.44 4.90 -5.25
C ILE A 151 -3.12 4.28 -3.89
N HIS A 152 -4.07 4.31 -2.97
CA HIS A 152 -3.88 3.86 -1.59
C HIS A 152 -4.37 2.43 -1.40
N GLN A 153 -5.64 2.22 -1.08
CA GLN A 153 -6.18 0.88 -0.78
C GLN A 153 -5.92 -0.21 -1.82
N PRO A 154 -5.86 0.06 -3.14
CA PRO A 154 -5.48 -0.99 -4.08
C PRO A 154 -4.06 -1.53 -3.84
N CYS A 155 -3.11 -0.68 -3.48
CA CYS A 155 -1.76 -1.09 -3.11
C CYS A 155 -1.75 -1.84 -1.77
N ASP A 156 -2.53 -1.37 -0.78
CA ASP A 156 -2.69 -2.06 0.50
C ASP A 156 -3.29 -3.46 0.35
N GLU A 157 -4.28 -3.62 -0.51
CA GLU A 157 -4.88 -4.93 -0.76
C GLU A 157 -3.86 -5.89 -1.39
N TYR A 158 -3.04 -5.42 -2.33
CA TYR A 158 -1.96 -6.23 -2.87
C TYR A 158 -0.94 -6.61 -1.79
N MET A 159 -0.51 -5.66 -0.97
CA MET A 159 0.33 -5.91 0.21
C MET A 159 -0.30 -6.98 1.11
N ARG A 160 -1.58 -6.84 1.46
CA ARG A 160 -2.31 -7.81 2.26
C ARG A 160 -2.25 -9.22 1.67
N GLN A 161 -2.46 -9.34 0.36
CA GLN A 161 -2.39 -10.64 -0.34
C GLN A 161 -0.99 -11.25 -0.31
N VAL A 162 0.07 -10.43 -0.47
CA VAL A 162 1.47 -10.88 -0.36
C VAL A 162 1.76 -11.42 1.03
N ILE A 163 1.39 -10.65 2.07
CA ILE A 163 1.63 -11.03 3.47
C ILE A 163 0.83 -12.28 3.84
N LEU A 164 -0.44 -12.36 3.47
CA LEU A 164 -1.26 -13.56 3.71
C LEU A 164 -0.66 -14.82 3.07
N ARG A 165 -0.15 -14.71 1.84
CA ARG A 165 0.54 -15.83 1.19
C ARG A 165 1.79 -16.25 1.96
N ALA A 166 2.59 -15.28 2.42
CA ALA A 166 3.81 -15.56 3.18
C ALA A 166 3.50 -16.25 4.53
N ILE A 167 2.47 -15.79 5.26
CA ILE A 167 2.05 -16.42 6.52
C ILE A 167 1.52 -17.83 6.27
N LYS A 168 0.63 -18.01 5.29
CA LYS A 168 0.01 -19.33 4.96
C LYS A 168 1.02 -20.34 4.43
N ALA A 169 2.11 -19.90 3.81
CA ALA A 169 3.19 -20.80 3.38
C ALA A 169 4.10 -21.25 4.53
N GLY A 170 4.04 -20.59 5.68
CA GLY A 170 4.82 -20.90 6.86
C GLY A 170 4.03 -21.70 7.91
N ARG A 171 4.66 -21.93 9.06
CA ARG A 171 3.97 -22.41 10.25
C ARG A 171 3.20 -21.24 10.89
N THR A 172 2.10 -21.54 11.57
CA THR A 172 1.26 -20.57 12.29
C THR A 172 0.82 -21.13 13.65
N GLU A 173 1.62 -21.99 14.25
CA GLU A 173 1.29 -22.58 15.55
C GLU A 173 1.48 -21.56 16.69
N TYR A 174 2.59 -20.82 16.64
CA TYR A 174 2.92 -19.77 17.59
C TYR A 174 2.94 -18.39 16.95
N VAL A 175 2.76 -17.36 17.76
CA VAL A 175 2.85 -15.95 17.29
C VAL A 175 4.22 -15.66 16.66
N SER A 176 5.29 -16.26 17.22
CA SER A 176 6.64 -16.16 16.66
C SER A 176 6.77 -16.73 15.24
N ASP A 177 5.95 -17.70 14.85
CA ASP A 177 5.97 -18.27 13.50
C ASP A 177 5.42 -17.25 12.48
N ILE A 178 4.35 -16.54 12.87
CA ILE A 178 3.78 -15.44 12.07
C ILE A 178 4.83 -14.34 11.88
N VAL A 179 5.47 -13.89 12.97
CA VAL A 179 6.54 -12.88 12.94
C VAL A 179 7.67 -13.31 12.01
N LYS A 180 8.14 -14.55 12.11
CA LYS A 180 9.18 -15.11 11.23
C LYS A 180 8.77 -15.13 9.76
N SER A 181 7.52 -15.48 9.47
CA SER A 181 7.02 -15.54 8.09
C SER A 181 6.98 -14.17 7.44
N ILE A 182 6.49 -13.15 8.14
CA ILE A 182 6.43 -11.77 7.66
C ILE A 182 7.85 -11.19 7.52
N SER A 183 8.73 -11.42 8.50
CA SER A 183 10.10 -10.89 8.50
C SER A 183 10.98 -11.43 7.36
N LYS A 184 10.57 -12.48 6.65
CA LYS A 184 11.29 -13.00 5.47
C LYS A 184 11.00 -12.21 4.20
N ILE A 185 9.94 -11.43 4.16
CA ILE A 185 9.58 -10.60 3.01
C ILE A 185 10.68 -9.53 2.84
N PRO A 186 11.20 -9.31 1.63
CA PRO A 186 12.35 -8.42 1.40
C PRO A 186 12.19 -7.04 2.00
N GLU A 187 11.06 -6.39 1.81
CA GLU A 187 10.79 -5.03 2.31
C GLU A 187 10.89 -4.97 3.84
N PHE A 188 10.38 -5.98 4.56
CA PHE A 188 10.53 -6.03 6.02
C PHE A 188 11.95 -6.37 6.47
N ARG A 189 12.75 -7.10 5.67
CA ARG A 189 14.17 -7.31 5.96
C ARG A 189 14.97 -6.02 5.87
N HIS A 190 14.68 -5.20 4.87
CA HIS A 190 15.36 -3.91 4.63
C HIS A 190 14.88 -2.79 5.56
N ALA A 191 13.69 -2.93 6.16
CA ALA A 191 13.15 -1.93 7.07
C ALA A 191 13.99 -1.77 8.35
N ALA A 192 14.17 -0.53 8.79
CA ALA A 192 14.75 -0.23 10.10
C ALA A 192 13.81 -0.69 11.24
N THR A 193 12.48 -0.54 11.04
CA THR A 193 11.46 -1.07 11.93
C THR A 193 11.34 -2.59 11.77
N LYS A 194 11.23 -3.32 12.89
CA LYS A 194 11.12 -4.77 12.86
C LYS A 194 9.70 -5.22 13.13
N VAL A 195 9.30 -6.34 12.50
CA VAL A 195 8.05 -7.03 12.84
C VAL A 195 8.15 -7.51 14.30
N GLN A 196 7.20 -7.11 15.12
CA GLN A 196 7.27 -7.36 16.56
C GLN A 196 5.92 -7.66 17.19
N VAL A 197 5.92 -8.32 18.34
CA VAL A 197 4.74 -8.49 19.18
C VAL A 197 4.67 -7.29 20.13
N SER A 198 3.72 -6.38 19.88
CA SER A 198 3.54 -5.16 20.67
C SER A 198 2.62 -5.35 21.87
N PHE A 199 1.76 -6.39 21.86
CA PHE A 199 0.91 -6.79 22.96
C PHE A 199 0.78 -8.33 22.97
N GLY A 200 0.69 -8.94 24.16
CA GLY A 200 0.74 -10.41 24.32
C GLY A 200 2.16 -10.95 24.35
N ASN A 201 2.37 -12.19 23.86
CA ASN A 201 3.67 -12.85 23.92
C ASN A 201 3.93 -13.69 22.64
N GLN A 202 5.17 -13.64 22.16
CA GLN A 202 5.59 -14.39 20.95
C GLN A 202 5.53 -15.91 21.11
N ASN A 203 5.59 -16.41 22.36
CA ASN A 203 5.51 -17.84 22.68
C ASN A 203 4.07 -18.34 22.84
N ASN A 204 3.07 -17.45 22.78
CA ASN A 204 1.68 -17.85 22.81
C ASN A 204 1.31 -18.61 21.53
N LYS A 205 0.33 -19.51 21.63
CA LYS A 205 -0.33 -20.08 20.45
C LYS A 205 -0.94 -18.97 19.61
N ALA A 206 -0.73 -18.99 18.31
CA ALA A 206 -1.31 -17.99 17.41
C ALA A 206 -2.85 -18.06 17.35
N GLY A 207 -3.40 -19.28 17.50
CA GLY A 207 -4.82 -19.53 17.49
C GLY A 207 -5.50 -19.06 16.20
N HIS A 208 -6.73 -18.59 16.31
CA HIS A 208 -7.40 -17.88 15.21
C HIS A 208 -6.76 -16.50 15.04
N TRP A 209 -6.16 -16.25 13.91
CA TRP A 209 -5.47 -15.00 13.62
C TRP A 209 -6.08 -14.25 12.42
N THR A 210 -5.91 -12.93 12.38
CA THR A 210 -6.36 -12.09 11.27
C THR A 210 -5.34 -11.00 10.95
N LEU A 211 -5.24 -10.67 9.66
CA LEU A 211 -4.42 -9.56 9.13
C LEU A 211 -5.34 -8.39 8.79
N VAL A 212 -5.26 -7.33 9.58
CA VAL A 212 -6.15 -6.16 9.50
C VAL A 212 -5.41 -5.01 8.80
N VAL A 213 -5.27 -5.13 7.48
CA VAL A 213 -4.80 -4.08 6.57
C VAL A 213 -5.72 -4.04 5.36
N ALA A 214 -5.62 -3.00 4.53
CA ALA A 214 -6.50 -2.78 3.39
C ALA A 214 -8.00 -2.64 3.74
N ALA A 215 -8.29 -2.47 5.02
CA ALA A 215 -9.61 -2.08 5.51
C ALA A 215 -9.71 -0.56 5.72
N GLY A 216 -8.75 0.17 5.16
CA GLY A 216 -8.54 1.61 5.30
C GLY A 216 -7.27 1.94 6.05
N THR A 217 -7.02 1.30 7.15
CA THR A 217 -5.80 1.36 7.97
C THR A 217 -5.92 0.32 9.10
N ASN A 218 -5.11 0.44 10.15
CA ASN A 218 -5.25 -0.41 11.34
C ASN A 218 -6.52 -0.10 12.12
N GLY A 219 -7.03 -1.11 12.82
CA GLY A 219 -8.26 -0.99 13.58
C GLY A 219 -8.15 -0.20 14.90
N GLY A 220 -6.95 -0.06 15.46
CA GLY A 220 -6.75 0.49 16.80
C GLY A 220 -7.33 -0.42 17.89
N PHE A 221 -7.55 0.19 19.07
CA PHE A 221 -8.01 -0.52 20.27
C PHE A 221 -9.39 -1.16 20.13
N ASN A 222 -10.39 -0.39 19.65
CA ASN A 222 -11.78 -0.87 19.64
C ASN A 222 -11.98 -2.09 18.74
N ILE A 223 -11.35 -2.11 17.58
CA ILE A 223 -11.43 -3.21 16.61
C ILE A 223 -10.66 -4.43 17.13
N ALA A 224 -9.45 -4.24 17.70
CA ALA A 224 -8.70 -5.33 18.31
C ALA A 224 -9.46 -5.96 19.49
N LYS A 225 -10.05 -5.13 20.37
CA LYS A 225 -10.90 -5.59 21.47
C LYS A 225 -12.06 -6.43 20.97
N ALA A 226 -12.76 -5.97 19.94
CA ALA A 226 -13.88 -6.72 19.37
C ALA A 226 -13.44 -8.07 18.78
N TYR A 227 -12.30 -8.14 18.10
CA TYR A 227 -11.73 -9.39 17.63
C TYR A 227 -11.41 -10.36 18.77
N PHE A 228 -10.69 -9.89 19.79
CA PHE A 228 -10.31 -10.73 20.94
C PHE A 228 -11.53 -11.27 21.68
N GLN A 229 -12.56 -10.44 21.91
CA GLN A 229 -13.79 -10.83 22.57
C GLN A 229 -14.65 -11.84 21.76
N HIS A 230 -14.35 -12.01 20.46
CA HIS A 230 -15.07 -12.92 19.57
C HIS A 230 -14.20 -14.03 18.98
N GLY A 231 -13.18 -14.46 19.74
CA GLY A 231 -12.44 -15.70 19.46
C GLY A 231 -11.23 -15.55 18.53
N VAL A 232 -10.88 -14.34 18.10
CA VAL A 232 -9.60 -14.10 17.44
C VAL A 232 -8.51 -13.96 18.48
N SER A 233 -7.50 -14.84 18.43
CA SER A 233 -6.40 -14.86 19.41
C SER A 233 -5.24 -13.94 19.03
N THR A 234 -5.05 -13.68 17.74
CA THR A 234 -3.93 -12.87 17.25
C THR A 234 -4.39 -11.92 16.14
N VAL A 235 -4.15 -10.64 16.34
CA VAL A 235 -4.42 -9.58 15.36
C VAL A 235 -3.09 -9.07 14.83
N ILE A 236 -3.00 -8.84 13.51
CA ILE A 236 -1.80 -8.35 12.83
C ILE A 236 -2.13 -6.98 12.23
N TYR A 237 -1.43 -5.95 12.67
CA TYR A 237 -1.56 -4.57 12.21
C TYR A 237 -0.29 -4.10 11.50
N LEU A 238 -0.43 -3.09 10.67
CA LEU A 238 0.69 -2.40 10.05
C LEU A 238 1.45 -1.55 11.08
N HIS A 239 0.70 -0.75 11.86
CA HIS A 239 1.18 0.05 12.99
C HIS A 239 0.07 0.23 14.04
N ILE A 240 0.39 0.79 15.21
CA ILE A 240 -0.57 1.17 16.24
C ILE A 240 -0.10 2.42 16.97
N ASP A 241 -1.02 3.29 17.34
CA ASP A 241 -0.73 4.45 18.19
C ASP A 241 -0.45 4.01 19.63
N TYR A 242 0.50 4.66 20.29
CA TYR A 242 0.88 4.32 21.66
C TYR A 242 -0.29 4.41 22.64
N GLY A 243 -1.15 5.45 22.53
CA GLY A 243 -2.34 5.58 23.37
C GLY A 243 -3.34 4.44 23.23
N GLU A 244 -3.50 3.90 22.01
CA GLU A 244 -4.34 2.72 21.77
C GLU A 244 -3.73 1.45 22.40
N LEU A 245 -2.40 1.31 22.35
CA LEU A 245 -1.68 0.21 22.96
C LEU A 245 -1.76 0.26 24.51
N ILE A 246 -1.69 1.45 25.11
CA ILE A 246 -1.87 1.63 26.55
C ILE A 246 -3.27 1.19 26.99
N LYS A 247 -4.32 1.59 26.26
CA LYS A 247 -5.71 1.15 26.55
C LYS A 247 -5.85 -0.37 26.54
N MET A 248 -5.18 -1.08 25.61
CA MET A 248 -5.18 -2.54 25.58
C MET A 248 -4.62 -3.12 26.87
N ARG A 249 -3.55 -2.51 27.42
CA ARG A 249 -2.88 -2.94 28.65
C ARG A 249 -3.72 -2.65 29.90
N GLU A 250 -4.29 -1.44 29.96
CA GLU A 250 -5.14 -1.00 31.08
C GLU A 250 -6.42 -1.84 31.20
N GLU A 251 -7.06 -2.16 30.06
CA GLU A 251 -8.22 -3.05 30.03
C GLU A 251 -7.86 -4.54 30.14
N LYS A 252 -6.58 -4.88 30.24
CA LYS A 252 -6.09 -6.27 30.38
C LYS A 252 -6.70 -7.21 29.34
N LEU A 253 -6.71 -6.78 28.07
CA LEU A 253 -7.25 -7.60 27.01
C LEU A 253 -6.49 -8.93 26.90
N GLU A 254 -7.20 -10.00 26.55
CA GLU A 254 -6.59 -11.30 26.26
C GLU A 254 -6.42 -11.49 24.76
N GLY A 255 -5.17 -11.63 24.30
CA GLY A 255 -4.84 -11.79 22.89
C GLY A 255 -3.42 -11.36 22.56
N ASN A 256 -3.09 -11.38 21.27
CA ASN A 256 -1.77 -10.97 20.80
C ASN A 256 -1.92 -9.95 19.67
N LEU A 257 -1.10 -8.91 19.68
CA LEU A 257 -0.98 -7.95 18.60
C LEU A 257 0.43 -8.00 18.01
N VAL A 258 0.52 -8.37 16.76
CA VAL A 258 1.72 -8.27 15.94
C VAL A 258 1.66 -6.96 15.17
N VAL A 259 2.74 -6.18 15.18
CA VAL A 259 2.89 -4.94 14.42
C VAL A 259 4.02 -5.11 13.44
N MET A 260 3.74 -4.86 12.15
CA MET A 260 4.68 -5.20 11.07
C MET A 260 5.67 -4.09 10.75
N GLY A 261 5.24 -2.83 10.81
CA GLY A 261 6.00 -1.66 10.38
C GLY A 261 5.45 -1.06 9.07
N HIS A 262 5.18 0.23 9.08
CA HIS A 262 4.45 0.96 8.05
C HIS A 262 5.21 0.94 6.71
N LEU A 263 6.45 1.46 6.72
CA LEU A 263 7.28 1.59 5.52
C LEU A 263 7.47 0.26 4.77
N GLY A 264 7.68 -0.85 5.50
CA GLY A 264 7.84 -2.17 4.88
C GLY A 264 6.56 -2.64 4.18
N GLY A 265 5.41 -2.41 4.80
CA GLY A 265 4.12 -2.77 4.23
C GLY A 265 3.80 -2.00 2.95
N ASP A 266 3.80 -0.67 3.01
CA ASP A 266 3.46 0.19 1.88
C ASP A 266 4.40 -0.02 0.70
N SER A 267 5.69 -0.29 1.00
CA SER A 267 6.68 -0.60 -0.04
C SER A 267 6.31 -1.84 -0.85
N ILE A 268 5.71 -2.87 -0.25
CA ILE A 268 5.22 -4.06 -0.98
C ILE A 268 4.16 -3.66 -2.00
N GLY A 269 3.19 -2.83 -1.58
CA GLY A 269 2.12 -2.36 -2.45
C GLY A 269 2.64 -1.57 -3.64
N LEU A 270 3.52 -0.61 -3.36
CA LEU A 270 4.10 0.27 -4.38
C LEU A 270 5.09 -0.44 -5.30
N ASN A 271 5.89 -1.38 -4.79
CA ASN A 271 6.74 -2.21 -5.64
C ASN A 271 5.91 -3.05 -6.61
N GLY A 272 4.81 -3.64 -6.14
CA GLY A 272 3.89 -4.38 -7.01
C GLY A 272 3.26 -3.50 -8.10
N LEU A 273 2.92 -2.26 -7.79
CA LEU A 273 2.42 -1.29 -8.77
C LEU A 273 3.51 -0.90 -9.77
N ALA A 274 4.71 -0.56 -9.27
CA ALA A 274 5.85 -0.17 -10.11
C ALA A 274 6.24 -1.28 -11.08
N ASP A 275 6.36 -2.52 -10.61
CA ASP A 275 6.68 -3.68 -11.46
C ASP A 275 5.64 -3.88 -12.58
N ARG A 276 4.35 -3.62 -12.30
CA ARG A 276 3.30 -3.68 -13.33
C ARG A 276 3.40 -2.55 -14.34
N LEU A 277 3.77 -1.35 -13.92
CA LEU A 277 3.98 -0.20 -14.82
C LEU A 277 5.22 -0.40 -15.68
N GLU A 278 6.31 -0.91 -15.12
CA GLU A 278 7.53 -1.27 -15.85
C GLU A 278 7.27 -2.33 -16.93
N ASN A 279 6.42 -3.33 -16.65
CA ASN A 279 5.97 -4.32 -17.63
C ASN A 279 5.13 -3.70 -18.78
N LEU A 280 4.59 -2.51 -18.60
CA LEU A 280 3.92 -1.73 -19.65
C LEU A 280 4.88 -0.77 -20.38
N GLY A 281 6.18 -0.79 -20.05
CA GLY A 281 7.20 0.07 -20.65
C GLY A 281 7.30 1.46 -20.02
N ILE A 282 6.76 1.67 -18.81
CA ILE A 282 6.87 2.93 -18.08
C ILE A 282 8.10 2.88 -17.17
N GLU A 283 9.00 3.83 -17.29
CA GLU A 283 10.11 4.01 -16.36
C GLU A 283 9.59 4.46 -14.99
N THR A 284 10.04 3.83 -13.89
CA THR A 284 9.63 4.20 -12.53
C THR A 284 10.81 4.72 -11.72
N VAL A 285 10.66 5.91 -11.15
CA VAL A 285 11.57 6.48 -10.15
C VAL A 285 10.93 6.27 -8.78
N ARG A 286 11.50 5.39 -7.96
CA ARG A 286 10.96 5.02 -6.64
C ARG A 286 11.63 5.88 -5.57
N VAL A 287 10.84 6.67 -4.81
CA VAL A 287 11.33 7.57 -3.76
C VAL A 287 10.74 7.15 -2.41
N GLY A 288 11.62 6.93 -1.41
CA GLY A 288 11.20 6.52 -0.07
C GLY A 288 10.56 5.13 0.00
N ILE A 289 10.84 4.25 -0.97
CA ILE A 289 10.33 2.89 -1.07
C ILE A 289 11.47 1.90 -0.83
N LEU A 290 11.25 0.90 0.01
CA LEU A 290 12.24 -0.15 0.28
C LEU A 290 12.36 -1.12 -0.92
N PRO A 291 13.56 -1.68 -1.17
CA PRO A 291 13.76 -2.62 -2.27
C PRO A 291 13.02 -3.95 -2.00
N ASN A 292 12.55 -4.59 -3.08
CA ASN A 292 11.85 -5.89 -3.07
C ASN A 292 12.74 -7.08 -3.45
N ARG A 293 14.06 -6.90 -3.45
CA ARG A 293 15.07 -7.93 -3.78
C ARG A 293 16.21 -7.95 -2.77
#